data_62aaf5c8a4d7cbcc553185ac26faf8de
#
_entry.id   62aaf5c8a4d7cbcc553185ac26faf8de
#
_cell.length_a   1.000
_cell.length_b   1.000
_cell.length_c   1.000
_cell.angle_alpha   90.00
_cell.angle_beta   90.00
_cell.angle_gamma   90.00
#
_symmetry.space_group_name_H-M   'P 1'
#
loop_
_entity.id
_entity.type
_entity.pdbx_description
1 polymer ?
#
loop_
_entity_poly.entity_id
_entity_poly.type
_entity_poly.pdbx_seq_one_letter_code
_entity_poly.pdbx_strand_id
1 'polypeptide(L)'
;SNRLPLAPNAPSTQELYGVAMPGDNGIVAPKGIPEEARTKLEAAVKASMDDPDFTKILERIKFPKRFLSSAEFQKVVDETVVSLKKVGRATGYIK
;
A
#
# COMPACT_ATOMS: atom_id res chain seq x y z
N SER A 1 11.21 0.96 -5.48
CA SER A 1 10.56 2.08 -4.80
C SER A 1 11.40 3.34 -4.88
N ASN A 2 10.74 4.47 -5.00
CA ASN A 2 11.38 5.78 -5.08
C ASN A 2 11.68 6.33 -3.69
N ARG A 3 12.57 7.33 -3.63
CA ARG A 3 12.83 8.08 -2.41
C ARG A 3 11.57 8.79 -1.93
N LEU A 4 11.43 8.96 -0.62
CA LEU A 4 10.30 9.69 -0.06
C LEU A 4 10.43 11.19 -0.35
N PRO A 5 9.34 11.86 -0.75
CA PRO A 5 9.38 13.32 -0.97
C PRO A 5 9.79 14.11 0.27
N LEU A 6 9.49 13.59 1.47
CA LEU A 6 9.86 14.22 2.74
C LEU A 6 11.34 14.06 3.08
N ALA A 7 12.04 13.14 2.45
CA ALA A 7 13.46 12.88 2.67
C ALA A 7 14.17 12.62 1.34
N PRO A 8 14.26 13.64 0.46
CA PRO A 8 14.79 13.45 -0.89
C PRO A 8 16.27 13.07 -0.92
N ASN A 9 17.02 13.36 0.15
CA ASN A 9 18.44 13.04 0.25
C ASN A 9 18.70 11.67 0.88
N ALA A 10 17.68 10.99 1.38
CA ALA A 10 17.83 9.66 1.95
C ALA A 10 17.65 8.61 0.84
N PRO A 11 18.64 7.74 0.60
CA PRO A 11 18.50 6.68 -0.39
C PRO A 11 17.46 5.65 0.06
N SER A 12 16.75 5.06 -0.91
CA SER A 12 15.78 4.02 -0.63
C SER A 12 16.48 2.67 -0.45
N THR A 13 15.79 1.73 0.19
CA THR A 13 16.31 0.35 0.30
C THR A 13 16.47 -0.30 -1.06
N GLN A 14 15.63 0.07 -2.02
CA GLN A 14 15.76 -0.40 -3.39
C GLN A 14 17.10 0.04 -4.02
N GLU A 15 17.51 1.29 -3.78
CA GLU A 15 18.79 1.81 -4.28
C GLU A 15 19.99 1.13 -3.62
N LEU A 16 19.91 0.89 -2.30
CA LEU A 16 21.04 0.36 -1.53
C LEU A 16 21.15 -1.16 -1.62
N TYR A 17 20.02 -1.86 -1.63
CA TYR A 17 20.01 -3.32 -1.48
C TYR A 17 19.23 -4.05 -2.57
N GLY A 18 18.61 -3.32 -3.50
CA GLY A 18 17.76 -3.93 -4.53
C GLY A 18 16.47 -4.52 -3.99
N VAL A 19 16.04 -4.13 -2.80
CA VAL A 19 14.84 -4.65 -2.15
C VAL A 19 13.92 -3.51 -1.76
N ALA A 20 12.65 -3.64 -2.09
CA ALA A 20 11.60 -2.72 -1.65
C ALA A 20 10.68 -3.43 -0.65
N MET A 21 10.39 -2.76 0.45
CA MET A 21 9.44 -3.24 1.46
C MET A 21 8.33 -2.19 1.62
N PRO A 22 7.39 -2.15 0.67
CA PRO A 22 6.30 -1.19 0.75
C PRO A 22 5.37 -1.51 1.92
N GLY A 23 4.97 -0.47 2.65
CA GLY A 23 3.95 -0.57 3.67
C GLY A 23 2.67 0.07 3.16
N ASP A 24 1.66 -0.71 2.88
CA ASP A 24 0.38 -0.23 2.40
C ASP A 24 -0.72 -0.53 3.42
N ASN A 25 -1.60 0.45 3.61
CA ASN A 25 -2.83 0.26 4.38
C ASN A 25 -4.00 0.20 3.42
N GLY A 26 -4.95 -0.66 3.69
CA GLY A 26 -6.10 -0.82 2.82
C GLY A 26 -7.37 -1.19 3.57
N ILE A 27 -8.47 -1.08 2.87
CA ILE A 27 -9.78 -1.51 3.35
C ILE A 27 -10.12 -2.81 2.63
N VAL A 28 -10.54 -3.80 3.39
CA VAL A 28 -10.91 -5.11 2.83
C VAL A 28 -12.40 -5.38 3.07
N ALA A 29 -12.97 -6.21 2.22
CA ALA A 29 -14.35 -6.62 2.31
C ALA A 29 -14.46 -8.14 2.16
N PRO A 30 -15.55 -8.76 2.62
CA PRO A 30 -15.77 -10.18 2.43
C PRO A 30 -15.78 -10.56 0.95
N LYS A 31 -15.27 -11.76 0.66
CA LYS A 31 -15.29 -12.30 -0.69
C LYS A 31 -16.74 -12.44 -1.17
N GLY A 32 -16.97 -12.09 -2.42
CA GLY A 32 -18.28 -12.26 -3.05
C GLY A 32 -19.23 -11.08 -2.90
N ILE A 33 -18.75 -9.90 -2.44
CA ILE A 33 -19.61 -8.70 -2.44
C ILE A 33 -20.00 -8.33 -3.87
N PRO A 34 -21.18 -7.72 -4.08
CA PRO A 34 -21.60 -7.27 -5.40
C PRO A 34 -20.62 -6.27 -6.01
N GLU A 35 -20.43 -6.34 -7.32
CA GLU A 35 -19.55 -5.44 -8.05
C GLU A 35 -19.93 -3.97 -7.84
N GLU A 36 -21.24 -3.68 -7.79
CA GLU A 36 -21.75 -2.34 -7.51
C GLU A 36 -21.29 -1.82 -6.15
N ALA A 37 -21.35 -2.65 -5.12
CA ALA A 37 -20.89 -2.29 -3.78
C ALA A 37 -19.39 -2.02 -3.76
N ARG A 38 -18.61 -2.85 -4.42
CA ARG A 38 -17.16 -2.67 -4.55
C ARG A 38 -16.84 -1.35 -5.23
N THR A 39 -17.51 -1.04 -6.34
CA THR A 39 -17.27 0.19 -7.10
C THR A 39 -17.63 1.43 -6.27
N LYS A 40 -18.73 1.39 -5.53
CA LYS A 40 -19.14 2.50 -4.66
C LYS A 40 -18.15 2.73 -3.53
N LEU A 41 -17.65 1.66 -2.90
CA LEU A 41 -16.68 1.74 -1.83
C LEU A 41 -15.33 2.30 -2.35
N GLU A 42 -14.89 1.85 -3.51
CA GLU A 42 -13.67 2.35 -4.14
C GLU A 42 -13.77 3.85 -4.44
N ALA A 43 -14.90 4.29 -4.99
CA ALA A 43 -15.15 5.71 -5.28
C ALA A 43 -15.19 6.55 -3.99
N ALA A 44 -15.77 6.03 -2.93
CA ALA A 44 -15.84 6.71 -1.64
C ALA A 44 -14.46 6.85 -1.01
N VAL A 45 -13.64 5.83 -1.08
CA VAL A 45 -12.25 5.88 -0.59
C VAL A 45 -11.43 6.90 -1.37
N LYS A 46 -11.56 6.89 -2.70
CA LYS A 46 -10.87 7.86 -3.55
C LYS A 46 -11.27 9.30 -3.23
N ALA A 47 -12.58 9.55 -3.08
CA ALA A 47 -13.09 10.86 -2.72
C ALA A 47 -12.57 11.31 -1.35
N SER A 48 -12.51 10.40 -0.38
CA SER A 48 -11.97 10.68 0.95
C SER A 48 -10.48 11.03 0.89
N MET A 49 -9.72 10.38 0.05
CA MET A 49 -8.30 10.68 -0.12
C MET A 49 -8.04 12.03 -0.78
N ASP A 50 -9.00 12.53 -1.55
CA ASP A 50 -8.92 13.86 -2.16
C ASP A 50 -9.36 14.98 -1.21
N ASP A 51 -9.89 14.64 -0.03
CA ASP A 51 -10.32 15.61 0.97
C ASP A 51 -9.10 16.32 1.58
N PRO A 52 -9.12 17.69 1.66
CA PRO A 52 -8.01 18.43 2.25
C PRO A 52 -7.72 18.09 3.71
N ASP A 53 -8.73 17.78 4.50
CA ASP A 53 -8.56 17.40 5.90
C ASP A 53 -7.82 16.08 6.05
N PHE A 54 -8.11 15.13 5.17
CA PHE A 54 -7.39 13.86 5.12
C PHE A 54 -5.92 14.07 4.75
N THR A 55 -5.65 14.92 3.78
CA THR A 55 -4.29 15.27 3.38
C THR A 55 -3.51 15.87 4.55
N LYS A 56 -4.13 16.77 5.32
CA LYS A 56 -3.50 17.36 6.52
C LYS A 56 -3.16 16.30 7.56
N ILE A 57 -4.03 15.32 7.77
CA ILE A 57 -3.77 14.22 8.70
C ILE A 57 -2.55 13.41 8.24
N LEU A 58 -2.49 13.06 6.96
CA LEU A 58 -1.36 12.32 6.40
C LEU A 58 -0.05 13.07 6.53
N GLU A 59 -0.06 14.37 6.28
CA GLU A 59 1.12 15.22 6.44
C GLU A 59 1.60 15.25 7.90
N ARG A 60 0.65 15.31 8.85
CA ARG A 60 0.97 15.32 10.28
C ARG A 60 1.67 14.04 10.72
N ILE A 61 1.20 12.90 10.26
CA ILE A 61 1.78 11.60 10.61
C ILE A 61 2.94 11.19 9.70
N LYS A 62 3.31 12.05 8.73
CA LYS A 62 4.39 11.78 7.77
C LYS A 62 4.14 10.53 6.92
N PHE A 63 2.89 10.25 6.59
CA PHE A 63 2.50 9.11 5.80
C PHE A 63 2.31 9.50 4.33
N PRO A 64 2.96 8.82 3.36
CA PRO A 64 2.80 9.14 1.95
C PRO A 64 1.37 8.88 1.48
N LYS A 65 0.81 9.84 0.74
CA LYS A 65 -0.51 9.69 0.14
C LYS A 65 -0.40 8.92 -1.17
N ARG A 66 -1.11 7.80 -1.25
CA ARG A 66 -1.14 7.00 -2.47
C ARG A 66 -2.46 6.26 -2.57
N PHE A 67 -3.17 6.48 -3.67
CA PHE A 67 -4.39 5.75 -3.97
C PHE A 67 -4.09 4.63 -4.96
N LEU A 68 -4.62 3.44 -4.66
CA LEU A 68 -4.62 2.31 -5.58
C LEU A 68 -6.06 1.83 -5.77
N SER A 69 -6.43 1.54 -7.01
CA SER A 69 -7.70 0.91 -7.31
C SER A 69 -7.74 -0.51 -6.74
N SER A 70 -8.92 -1.12 -6.72
CA SER A 70 -9.08 -2.50 -6.25
C SER A 70 -8.15 -3.46 -6.99
N ALA A 71 -8.07 -3.34 -8.31
CA ALA A 71 -7.24 -4.19 -9.14
C ALA A 71 -5.74 -3.97 -8.87
N GLU A 72 -5.32 -2.73 -8.78
CA GLU A 72 -3.94 -2.38 -8.48
C GLU A 72 -3.53 -2.83 -7.08
N PHE A 73 -4.40 -2.64 -6.09
CA PHE A 73 -4.14 -3.06 -4.72
C PHE A 73 -4.07 -4.58 -4.60
N GLN A 74 -4.95 -5.31 -5.30
CA GLN A 74 -4.91 -6.77 -5.32
C GLN A 74 -3.57 -7.28 -5.85
N LYS A 75 -3.05 -6.65 -6.90
CA LYS A 75 -1.74 -6.99 -7.44
C LYS A 75 -0.62 -6.77 -6.42
N VAL A 76 -0.66 -5.65 -5.70
CA VAL A 76 0.32 -5.36 -4.64
C VAL A 76 0.24 -6.39 -3.53
N VAL A 77 -0.97 -6.78 -3.12
CA VAL A 77 -1.17 -7.80 -2.09
C VAL A 77 -0.59 -9.14 -2.55
N ASP A 78 -0.87 -9.55 -3.78
CA ASP A 78 -0.37 -10.82 -4.33
C ASP A 78 1.16 -10.86 -4.38
N GLU A 79 1.79 -9.79 -4.85
CA GLU A 79 3.24 -9.66 -4.88
C GLU A 79 3.85 -9.65 -3.48
N THR A 80 3.19 -8.98 -2.54
CA THR A 80 3.62 -8.92 -1.15
C THR A 80 3.55 -10.30 -0.49
N VAL A 81 2.50 -11.07 -0.74
CA VAL A 81 2.37 -12.43 -0.22
C VAL A 81 3.54 -13.30 -0.69
N VAL A 82 3.89 -13.22 -1.97
CA VAL A 82 5.02 -13.97 -2.52
C VAL A 82 6.32 -13.59 -1.81
N SER A 83 6.56 -12.29 -1.67
CA SER A 83 7.77 -11.77 -1.02
C SER A 83 7.85 -12.18 0.45
N LEU A 84 6.74 -12.05 1.18
CA LEU A 84 6.70 -12.42 2.60
C LEU A 84 6.87 -13.91 2.83
N LYS A 85 6.31 -14.75 1.96
CA LYS A 85 6.54 -16.21 2.03
C LYS A 85 8.02 -16.53 1.85
N LYS A 86 8.69 -15.88 0.91
CA LYS A 86 10.11 -16.07 0.68
C LYS A 86 10.93 -15.70 1.93
N VAL A 87 10.66 -14.54 2.50
CA VAL A 87 11.32 -14.08 3.72
C VAL A 87 11.00 -15.01 4.90
N GLY A 88 9.74 -15.39 5.05
CA GLY A 88 9.31 -16.28 6.14
C GLY A 88 10.01 -17.63 6.09
N ARG A 89 10.21 -18.20 4.90
CA ARG A 89 10.97 -19.44 4.75
C ARG A 89 12.44 -19.25 5.06
N ALA A 90 13.05 -18.17 4.58
CA ALA A 90 14.46 -17.87 4.81
C ALA A 90 14.77 -17.64 6.29
N THR A 91 13.82 -17.09 7.05
CA THR A 91 13.97 -16.81 8.48
C THR A 91 13.46 -17.93 9.39
N GLY A 92 12.88 -19.00 8.82
CA GLY A 92 12.34 -20.12 9.59
C GLY A 92 10.95 -19.87 10.19
N TYR A 93 10.30 -18.77 9.89
CA TYR A 93 8.95 -18.46 10.38
C TYR A 93 7.88 -19.38 9.79
N ILE A 94 8.05 -19.76 8.55
CA ILE A 94 7.18 -20.72 7.86
C ILE A 94 8.04 -21.79 7.21
N LYS A 95 7.45 -22.97 7.08
CA LYS A 95 8.13 -24.12 6.46
C LYS A 95 8.06 -24.12 4.95
#